data_c38d609eb5c59dc5dfd7c1515f6c1bad
#
_entry.id   c38d609eb5c59dc5dfd7c1515f6c1bad
#
_cell.length_a   1.000
_cell.length_b   1.000
_cell.length_c   1.000
_cell.angle_alpha   90.00
_cell.angle_beta   90.00
_cell.angle_gamma   90.00
#
_symmetry.space_group_name_H-M   'P 1'
#
loop_
_entity.id
_entity.type
_entity.pdbx_description
1 polymer ?
#
loop_
_entity_poly.entity_id
_entity_poly.type
_entity_poly.pdbx_seq_one_letter_code
_entity_poly.pdbx_strand_id
1 'polypeptide(L)'
;MSMPSLESELREFGHAGDPEVFRKILVETLAREYPGWSDDNVLDSPVDASDYCITVQDAIGNWRIPDDLILRTLINTRKGGGVPRGRVDRAPHPPLARQLTEVGCGIQVEEFEAAVVQEFRRYAEVFTTETIRCVPRVARRYCQRVRALIRHPSVPDDLILRCLGNIRKRGDLPDLMGG
;
A
#
# COMPACT_ATOMS: atom_id res chain seq x y z
N MET A 1 -5.90 7.62 22.90
CA MET A 1 -6.11 6.16 22.99
C MET A 1 -4.85 5.47 22.47
N SER A 2 -4.28 4.53 23.25
CA SER A 2 -3.12 3.75 22.80
C SER A 2 -3.59 2.75 21.73
N MET A 3 -2.83 2.64 20.63
CA MET A 3 -3.13 1.59 19.63
C MET A 3 -2.97 0.20 20.28
N PRO A 4 -3.86 -0.76 19.96
CA PRO A 4 -3.73 -2.12 20.45
C PRO A 4 -2.39 -2.73 20.01
N SER A 5 -1.84 -3.63 20.83
CA SER A 5 -0.64 -4.36 20.45
C SER A 5 -0.95 -5.37 19.35
N LEU A 6 0.04 -5.69 18.51
CA LEU A 6 -0.11 -6.72 17.48
C LEU A 6 -0.62 -8.04 18.05
N GLU A 7 -0.14 -8.42 19.24
CA GLU A 7 -0.60 -9.63 19.94
C GLU A 7 -2.10 -9.58 20.26
N SER A 8 -2.60 -8.41 20.72
CA SER A 8 -4.02 -8.22 21.00
C SER A 8 -4.87 -8.30 19.73
N GLU A 9 -4.41 -7.67 18.65
CA GLU A 9 -5.10 -7.71 17.35
C GLU A 9 -5.14 -9.14 16.79
N LEU A 10 -4.03 -9.86 16.83
CA LEU A 10 -3.98 -11.26 16.35
C LEU A 10 -4.92 -12.17 17.14
N ARG A 11 -5.01 -12.01 18.48
CA ARG A 11 -5.94 -12.77 19.32
C ARG A 11 -7.41 -12.49 18.99
N GLU A 12 -7.74 -11.25 18.63
CA GLU A 12 -9.10 -10.87 18.20
C GLU A 12 -9.55 -11.67 16.98
N PHE A 13 -8.62 -11.97 16.07
CA PHE A 13 -8.88 -12.80 14.89
C PHE A 13 -8.62 -14.29 15.11
N GLY A 14 -8.47 -14.73 16.37
CA GLY A 14 -8.32 -16.13 16.74
C GLY A 14 -6.92 -16.70 16.49
N HIS A 15 -5.91 -15.83 16.34
CA HIS A 15 -4.52 -16.26 16.21
C HIS A 15 -3.79 -16.10 17.56
N ALA A 16 -3.53 -17.21 18.23
CA ALA A 16 -2.82 -17.23 19.53
C ALA A 16 -1.30 -17.38 19.39
N GLY A 17 -0.76 -17.24 18.17
CA GLY A 17 0.67 -17.39 17.89
C GLY A 17 1.50 -16.19 18.34
N ASP A 18 2.82 -16.41 18.42
CA ASP A 18 3.79 -15.37 18.73
C ASP A 18 3.81 -14.30 17.62
N PRO A 19 3.68 -13.01 17.95
CA PRO A 19 3.79 -11.91 17.00
C PRO A 19 5.11 -11.91 16.18
N GLU A 20 6.21 -12.38 16.74
CA GLU A 20 7.48 -12.47 16.04
C GLU A 20 7.47 -13.57 14.97
N VAL A 21 6.82 -14.70 15.26
CA VAL A 21 6.60 -15.76 14.27
C VAL A 21 5.71 -15.24 13.13
N PHE A 22 4.67 -14.48 13.46
CA PHE A 22 3.82 -13.85 12.47
C PHE A 22 4.63 -12.91 11.55
N ARG A 23 5.44 -12.01 12.12
CA ARG A 23 6.31 -11.11 11.33
C ARG A 23 7.29 -11.88 10.45
N LYS A 24 7.86 -12.95 10.97
CA LYS A 24 8.77 -13.81 10.21
C LYS A 24 8.09 -14.42 8.99
N ILE A 25 6.88 -14.95 9.16
CA ILE A 25 6.08 -15.50 8.05
C ILE A 25 5.83 -14.43 6.97
N LEU A 26 5.50 -13.19 7.36
CA LEU A 26 5.31 -12.10 6.40
C LEU A 26 6.56 -11.87 5.54
N VAL A 27 7.72 -11.75 6.19
CA VAL A 27 8.99 -11.49 5.50
C VAL A 27 9.40 -12.65 4.60
N GLU A 28 9.29 -13.88 5.08
CA GLU A 28 9.63 -15.07 4.32
C GLU A 28 8.70 -15.27 3.12
N THR A 29 7.42 -14.99 3.28
CA THR A 29 6.44 -15.03 2.18
C THR A 29 6.78 -13.98 1.12
N LEU A 30 7.10 -12.75 1.53
CA LEU A 30 7.50 -11.70 0.59
C LEU A 30 8.75 -12.12 -0.20
N ALA A 31 9.77 -12.61 0.48
CA ALA A 31 11.02 -13.02 -0.15
C ALA A 31 10.86 -14.19 -1.12
N ARG A 32 9.95 -15.13 -0.82
CA ARG A 32 9.73 -16.33 -1.61
C ARG A 32 8.85 -16.05 -2.84
N GLU A 33 7.73 -15.36 -2.66
CA GLU A 33 6.74 -15.18 -3.72
C GLU A 33 7.02 -13.96 -4.60
N TYR A 34 7.72 -12.96 -4.03
CA TYR A 34 8.03 -11.70 -4.70
C TYR A 34 9.54 -11.40 -4.63
N PRO A 35 10.42 -12.26 -5.19
CA PRO A 35 11.85 -12.06 -5.09
C PRO A 35 12.28 -10.72 -5.68
N GLY A 36 13.02 -9.93 -4.88
CA GLY A 36 13.47 -8.59 -5.25
C GLY A 36 12.43 -7.47 -5.11
N TRP A 37 11.21 -7.77 -4.67
CA TRP A 37 10.21 -6.74 -4.36
C TRP A 37 10.42 -6.19 -2.95
N SER A 38 9.98 -4.95 -2.76
CA SER A 38 9.79 -4.37 -1.43
C SER A 38 8.30 -4.44 -1.08
N ASP A 39 8.00 -4.19 0.19
CA ASP A 39 6.63 -3.95 0.66
C ASP A 39 5.92 -2.84 -0.14
N ASP A 40 6.61 -1.74 -0.49
CA ASP A 40 6.02 -0.67 -1.30
C ASP A 40 5.54 -1.18 -2.67
N ASN A 41 6.21 -2.15 -3.30
CA ASN A 41 5.74 -2.71 -4.57
C ASN A 41 4.43 -3.50 -4.40
N VAL A 42 4.35 -4.30 -3.34
CA VAL A 42 3.13 -5.05 -3.03
C VAL A 42 1.98 -4.08 -2.75
N LEU A 43 2.24 -3.05 -1.94
CA LEU A 43 1.22 -2.07 -1.55
C LEU A 43 0.74 -1.18 -2.71
N ASP A 44 1.59 -0.93 -3.70
CA ASP A 44 1.23 -0.13 -4.87
C ASP A 44 0.46 -0.93 -5.92
N SER A 45 0.37 -2.25 -5.75
CA SER A 45 -0.44 -3.15 -6.60
C SER A 45 -1.53 -3.83 -5.78
N PRO A 46 -2.79 -3.36 -5.84
CA PRO A 46 -3.88 -3.97 -5.07
C PRO A 46 -4.17 -5.43 -5.43
N VAL A 47 -3.79 -5.88 -6.60
CA VAL A 47 -3.90 -7.29 -7.01
C VAL A 47 -2.86 -8.11 -6.26
N ASP A 48 -1.58 -7.73 -6.38
CA ASP A 48 -0.49 -8.43 -5.70
C ASP A 48 -0.63 -8.36 -4.18
N ALA A 49 -1.13 -7.23 -3.64
CA ALA A 49 -1.43 -7.11 -2.22
C ALA A 49 -2.49 -8.12 -1.76
N SER A 50 -3.54 -8.35 -2.55
CA SER A 50 -4.55 -9.37 -2.25
C SER A 50 -3.95 -10.78 -2.32
N ASP A 51 -3.19 -11.08 -3.36
CA ASP A 51 -2.59 -12.39 -3.56
C ASP A 51 -1.55 -12.70 -2.46
N TYR A 52 -0.77 -11.69 -2.07
CA TYR A 52 0.14 -11.79 -0.94
C TYR A 52 -0.59 -12.10 0.37
N CYS A 53 -1.70 -11.39 0.67
CA CYS A 53 -2.48 -11.62 1.88
C CYS A 53 -3.06 -13.05 1.90
N ILE A 54 -3.59 -13.53 0.78
CA ILE A 54 -4.08 -14.91 0.65
C ILE A 54 -2.96 -15.90 0.96
N THR A 55 -1.78 -15.72 0.39
CA THR A 55 -0.64 -16.61 0.61
C THR A 55 -0.18 -16.60 2.07
N VAL A 56 -0.20 -15.44 2.74
CA VAL A 56 0.11 -15.34 4.17
C VAL A 56 -0.94 -16.04 5.02
N GLN A 57 -2.24 -15.83 4.73
CA GLN A 57 -3.34 -16.47 5.44
C GLN A 57 -3.27 -18.00 5.32
N ASP A 58 -2.92 -18.52 4.14
CA ASP A 58 -2.68 -19.95 3.90
C ASP A 58 -1.50 -20.46 4.72
N ALA A 59 -0.37 -19.76 4.71
CA ALA A 59 0.83 -20.15 5.45
C ALA A 59 0.60 -20.20 6.97
N ILE A 60 -0.29 -19.35 7.48
CA ILE A 60 -0.67 -19.31 8.91
C ILE A 60 -1.80 -20.31 9.21
N GLY A 61 -2.58 -20.72 8.20
CA GLY A 61 -3.79 -21.52 8.39
C GLY A 61 -4.94 -20.74 9.02
N ASN A 62 -4.98 -19.41 8.86
CA ASN A 62 -6.02 -18.56 9.44
C ASN A 62 -6.48 -17.45 8.48
N TRP A 63 -7.60 -17.70 7.82
CA TRP A 63 -8.25 -16.79 6.87
C TRP A 63 -9.04 -15.64 7.51
N ARG A 64 -9.11 -15.60 8.85
CA ARG A 64 -9.81 -14.54 9.58
C ARG A 64 -8.94 -13.31 9.79
N ILE A 65 -7.62 -13.43 9.62
CA ILE A 65 -6.70 -12.30 9.75
C ILE A 65 -6.94 -11.35 8.56
N PRO A 66 -7.32 -10.08 8.81
CA PRO A 66 -7.67 -9.17 7.72
C PRO A 66 -6.42 -8.66 6.99
N ASP A 67 -6.60 -8.32 5.70
CA ASP A 67 -5.54 -7.85 4.82
C ASP A 67 -4.82 -6.60 5.37
N ASP A 68 -5.56 -5.67 5.96
CA ASP A 68 -4.97 -4.46 6.52
C ASP A 68 -4.03 -4.74 7.69
N LEU A 69 -4.32 -5.73 8.52
CA LEU A 69 -3.42 -6.14 9.60
C LEU A 69 -2.14 -6.77 9.05
N ILE A 70 -2.25 -7.61 8.02
CA ILE A 70 -1.11 -8.24 7.35
C ILE A 70 -0.20 -7.17 6.74
N LEU A 71 -0.77 -6.30 5.89
CA LEU A 71 0.00 -5.30 5.14
C LEU A 71 0.59 -4.21 6.05
N ARG A 72 -0.17 -3.73 7.04
CA ARG A 72 0.33 -2.77 8.03
C ARG A 72 1.46 -3.37 8.88
N THR A 73 1.34 -4.64 9.27
CA THR A 73 2.41 -5.32 10.01
C THR A 73 3.65 -5.48 9.16
N LEU A 74 3.53 -5.82 7.87
CA LEU A 74 4.67 -5.89 6.95
C LEU A 74 5.43 -4.55 6.88
N ILE A 75 4.71 -3.42 6.71
CA ILE A 75 5.30 -2.08 6.70
C ILE A 75 6.04 -1.79 8.01
N ASN A 76 5.42 -2.08 9.15
CA ASN A 76 5.99 -1.79 10.46
C ASN A 76 7.21 -2.67 10.74
N THR A 77 7.23 -3.91 10.29
CA THR A 77 8.37 -4.82 10.40
C THR A 77 9.57 -4.26 9.63
N ARG A 78 9.35 -3.72 8.43
CA ARG A 78 10.41 -3.03 7.67
C ARG A 78 10.94 -1.80 8.39
N LYS A 79 10.05 -0.94 8.90
CA LYS A 79 10.44 0.28 9.63
C LYS A 79 11.28 -0.05 10.86
N GLY A 80 11.00 -1.18 11.52
CA GLY A 80 11.75 -1.70 12.67
C GLY A 80 13.07 -2.41 12.32
N GLY A 81 13.46 -2.48 11.03
CA GLY A 81 14.72 -3.11 10.60
C GLY A 81 14.65 -4.64 10.48
N GLY A 82 13.47 -5.24 10.68
CA GLY A 82 13.27 -6.70 10.64
C GLY A 82 13.22 -7.31 9.23
N VAL A 83 13.14 -6.48 8.20
CA VAL A 83 13.26 -6.93 6.80
C VAL A 83 14.66 -6.60 6.33
N PRO A 84 15.45 -7.59 5.85
CA PRO A 84 16.69 -7.30 5.17
C PRO A 84 16.39 -6.29 4.06
N ARG A 85 17.03 -5.14 4.10
CA ARG A 85 17.05 -4.25 2.94
C ARG A 85 17.82 -4.98 1.86
N GLY A 86 17.14 -5.82 1.11
CA GLY A 86 17.69 -6.29 -0.13
C GLY A 86 18.13 -5.05 -0.89
N ARG A 87 19.43 -4.88 -1.10
CA ARG A 87 19.95 -3.96 -2.10
C ARG A 87 19.45 -4.47 -3.45
N VAL A 88 18.18 -4.23 -3.71
CA VAL A 88 17.74 -4.17 -5.08
C VAL A 88 18.27 -2.84 -5.56
N ASP A 89 19.34 -2.86 -6.36
CA ASP A 89 19.77 -1.70 -7.16
C ASP A 89 18.62 -1.41 -8.12
N ARG A 90 17.60 -0.75 -7.59
CA ARG A 90 16.49 -0.27 -8.41
C ARG A 90 16.99 0.91 -9.19
N ALA A 91 16.98 0.79 -10.48
CA ALA A 91 16.96 1.97 -11.32
C ALA A 91 15.82 2.88 -10.79
N PRO A 92 16.12 4.15 -10.51
CA PRO A 92 15.09 5.07 -10.05
C PRO A 92 13.94 5.06 -11.07
N HIS A 93 12.70 5.08 -10.58
CA HIS A 93 11.55 5.18 -11.48
C HIS A 93 11.72 6.39 -12.39
N PRO A 94 11.36 6.28 -13.68
CA PRO A 94 11.35 7.43 -14.56
C PRO A 94 10.52 8.58 -13.96
N PRO A 95 10.79 9.84 -14.32
CA PRO A 95 9.95 10.95 -13.92
C PRO A 95 8.48 10.70 -14.22
N LEU A 96 7.56 11.18 -13.37
CA LEU A 96 6.13 10.94 -13.49
C LEU A 96 5.60 11.35 -14.88
N ALA A 97 6.06 12.47 -15.42
CA ALA A 97 5.72 12.92 -16.78
C ALA A 97 5.99 11.86 -17.86
N ARG A 98 7.15 11.20 -17.76
CA ARG A 98 7.52 10.13 -18.70
C ARG A 98 6.62 8.91 -18.54
N GLN A 99 6.35 8.51 -17.30
CA GLN A 99 5.47 7.38 -17.02
C GLN A 99 4.04 7.61 -17.54
N LEU A 100 3.49 8.82 -17.37
CA LEU A 100 2.19 9.21 -17.93
C LEU A 100 2.20 9.12 -19.46
N THR A 101 3.26 9.59 -20.09
CA THR A 101 3.43 9.48 -21.56
C THR A 101 3.50 8.03 -22.01
N GLU A 102 4.25 7.17 -21.32
CA GLU A 102 4.41 5.75 -21.65
C GLU A 102 3.09 4.96 -21.58
N VAL A 103 2.17 5.36 -20.70
CA VAL A 103 0.81 4.77 -20.62
C VAL A 103 -0.20 5.48 -21.53
N GLY A 104 0.28 6.41 -22.36
CA GLY A 104 -0.55 7.18 -23.30
C GLY A 104 -1.42 8.24 -22.63
N CYS A 105 -1.14 8.61 -21.37
CA CYS A 105 -1.86 9.65 -20.67
C CYS A 105 -1.24 11.02 -20.96
N GLY A 106 -1.92 11.84 -21.73
CA GLY A 106 -1.43 13.15 -22.20
C GLY A 106 -1.67 14.31 -21.24
N ILE A 107 -2.14 14.05 -20.00
CA ILE A 107 -2.37 15.12 -19.03
C ILE A 107 -1.05 15.59 -18.39
N GLN A 108 -1.04 16.84 -17.92
CA GLN A 108 0.09 17.38 -17.19
C GLN A 108 0.24 16.74 -15.80
N VAL A 109 1.47 16.71 -15.28
CA VAL A 109 1.77 16.11 -13.95
C VAL A 109 0.93 16.77 -12.86
N GLU A 110 0.83 18.09 -12.89
CA GLU A 110 0.08 18.89 -11.93
C GLU A 110 -1.42 18.54 -11.93
N GLU A 111 -1.99 18.30 -13.09
CA GLU A 111 -3.39 17.89 -13.25
C GLU A 111 -3.61 16.47 -12.73
N PHE A 112 -2.66 15.56 -12.98
CA PHE A 112 -2.70 14.22 -12.45
C PHE A 112 -2.60 14.22 -10.93
N GLU A 113 -1.64 14.93 -10.35
CA GLU A 113 -1.47 15.06 -8.89
C GLU A 113 -2.70 15.71 -8.25
N ALA A 114 -3.28 16.72 -8.89
CA ALA A 114 -4.51 17.36 -8.41
C ALA A 114 -5.68 16.37 -8.34
N ALA A 115 -5.84 15.49 -9.33
CA ALA A 115 -6.87 14.46 -9.33
C ALA A 115 -6.65 13.43 -8.19
N VAL A 116 -5.40 13.01 -7.97
CA VAL A 116 -5.02 12.13 -6.84
C VAL A 116 -5.38 12.78 -5.50
N VAL A 117 -5.02 14.05 -5.29
CA VAL A 117 -5.34 14.80 -4.06
C VAL A 117 -6.85 15.02 -3.91
N GLN A 118 -7.55 15.36 -5.01
CA GLN A 118 -9.00 15.58 -4.99
C GLN A 118 -9.73 14.32 -4.53
N GLU A 119 -9.34 13.16 -5.04
CA GLU A 119 -9.98 11.91 -4.61
C GLU A 119 -9.57 11.55 -3.17
N PHE A 120 -8.31 11.79 -2.78
CA PHE A 120 -7.87 11.56 -1.41
C PHE A 120 -8.72 12.33 -0.38
N ARG A 121 -9.09 13.59 -0.65
CA ARG A 121 -9.91 14.39 0.23
C ARG A 121 -11.27 13.74 0.58
N ARG A 122 -11.82 12.92 -0.32
CA ARG A 122 -13.06 12.16 -0.06
C ARG A 122 -12.88 10.99 0.89
N TYR A 123 -11.65 10.48 1.00
CA TYR A 123 -11.30 9.37 1.87
C TYR A 123 -10.72 9.82 3.21
N ALA A 124 -10.20 11.03 3.28
CA ALA A 124 -9.38 11.52 4.38
C ALA A 124 -10.09 11.60 5.74
N GLU A 125 -11.41 11.68 5.76
CA GLU A 125 -12.20 11.61 7.00
C GLU A 125 -12.17 10.22 7.65
N VAL A 126 -11.92 9.16 6.85
CA VAL A 126 -12.02 7.76 7.30
C VAL A 126 -10.69 7.04 7.16
N PHE A 127 -9.90 7.37 6.14
CA PHE A 127 -8.69 6.64 5.75
C PHE A 127 -7.47 7.55 5.66
N THR A 128 -6.37 7.11 6.24
CA THR A 128 -5.04 7.68 5.94
C THR A 128 -4.54 7.16 4.59
N THR A 129 -3.50 7.78 4.03
CA THR A 129 -2.83 7.28 2.83
C THR A 129 -2.32 5.86 3.00
N GLU A 130 -1.82 5.53 4.20
CA GLU A 130 -1.34 4.20 4.56
C GLU A 130 -2.49 3.19 4.58
N THR A 131 -3.62 3.56 5.20
CA THR A 131 -4.81 2.69 5.25
C THR A 131 -5.38 2.42 3.85
N ILE A 132 -5.42 3.44 2.96
CA ILE A 132 -5.85 3.23 1.57
C ILE A 132 -5.01 2.16 0.90
N ARG A 133 -3.67 2.19 1.07
CA ARG A 133 -2.75 1.22 0.46
C ARG A 133 -2.81 -0.17 1.11
N CYS A 134 -3.10 -0.24 2.42
CA CYS A 134 -3.18 -1.49 3.18
C CYS A 134 -4.51 -2.23 3.03
N VAL A 135 -5.52 -1.64 2.39
CA VAL A 135 -6.81 -2.29 2.15
C VAL A 135 -7.02 -2.43 0.64
N PRO A 136 -6.66 -3.57 0.02
CA PRO A 136 -6.65 -3.73 -1.44
C PRO A 136 -7.96 -3.34 -2.13
N ARG A 137 -9.10 -3.63 -1.51
CA ARG A 137 -10.42 -3.24 -2.01
C ARG A 137 -10.59 -1.71 -2.05
N VAL A 138 -10.11 -1.01 -1.03
CA VAL A 138 -10.17 0.46 -0.96
C VAL A 138 -9.21 1.06 -1.98
N ALA A 139 -7.99 0.52 -2.08
CA ALA A 139 -7.00 0.94 -3.06
C ALA A 139 -7.53 0.83 -4.49
N ARG A 140 -8.12 -0.30 -4.87
CA ARG A 140 -8.74 -0.50 -6.20
C ARG A 140 -9.82 0.55 -6.48
N ARG A 141 -10.72 0.77 -5.52
CA ARG A 141 -11.80 1.76 -5.67
C ARG A 141 -11.26 3.18 -5.79
N TYR A 142 -10.26 3.51 -5.01
CA TYR A 142 -9.56 4.79 -5.09
C TYR A 142 -8.96 5.01 -6.48
N CYS A 143 -8.19 4.04 -6.98
CA CYS A 143 -7.59 4.10 -8.31
C CYS A 143 -8.62 4.21 -9.44
N GLN A 144 -9.72 3.47 -9.36
CA GLN A 144 -10.83 3.58 -10.33
C GLN A 144 -11.41 4.99 -10.39
N ARG A 145 -11.55 5.66 -9.23
CA ARG A 145 -12.08 7.02 -9.17
C ARG A 145 -11.10 8.06 -9.68
N VAL A 146 -9.81 7.90 -9.38
CA VAL A 146 -8.77 8.76 -9.98
C VAL A 146 -8.80 8.65 -11.50
N ARG A 147 -8.84 7.43 -12.06
CA ARG A 147 -8.97 7.23 -13.51
C ARG A 147 -10.20 7.90 -14.11
N ALA A 148 -11.34 7.85 -13.40
CA ALA A 148 -12.56 8.52 -13.84
C ALA A 148 -12.40 10.04 -13.87
N LEU A 149 -11.71 10.63 -12.88
CA LEU A 149 -11.44 12.08 -12.84
C LEU A 149 -10.56 12.52 -14.00
N ILE A 150 -9.49 11.80 -14.28
CA ILE A 150 -8.56 12.10 -15.37
C ILE A 150 -9.05 11.62 -16.75
N ARG A 151 -10.16 10.88 -16.79
CA ARG A 151 -10.73 10.26 -18.00
C ARG A 151 -9.73 9.36 -18.74
N HIS A 152 -8.88 8.66 -17.99
CA HIS A 152 -7.84 7.81 -18.56
C HIS A 152 -7.82 6.43 -17.90
N PRO A 153 -8.53 5.42 -18.46
CA PRO A 153 -8.71 4.11 -17.84
C PRO A 153 -7.44 3.24 -17.79
N SER A 154 -6.46 3.52 -18.65
CA SER A 154 -5.24 2.72 -18.81
C SER A 154 -4.14 3.06 -17.79
N VAL A 155 -4.29 4.12 -16.98
CA VAL A 155 -3.31 4.45 -15.95
C VAL A 155 -3.27 3.35 -14.90
N PRO A 156 -2.12 2.72 -14.64
CA PRO A 156 -2.02 1.59 -13.73
C PRO A 156 -2.14 2.01 -12.27
N ASP A 157 -2.59 1.06 -11.43
CA ASP A 157 -2.81 1.30 -9.99
C ASP A 157 -1.53 1.71 -9.27
N ASP A 158 -0.40 1.06 -9.59
CA ASP A 158 0.89 1.33 -8.97
C ASP A 158 1.35 2.77 -9.21
N LEU A 159 1.09 3.34 -10.38
CA LEU A 159 1.41 4.73 -10.67
C LEU A 159 0.59 5.69 -9.80
N ILE A 160 -0.70 5.42 -9.62
CA ILE A 160 -1.61 6.24 -8.81
C ILE A 160 -1.23 6.16 -7.33
N LEU A 161 -1.04 4.96 -6.79
CA LEU A 161 -0.75 4.75 -5.38
C LEU A 161 0.65 5.24 -5.00
N ARG A 162 1.63 5.06 -5.88
CA ARG A 162 2.98 5.63 -5.71
C ARG A 162 2.96 7.16 -5.76
N CYS A 163 2.17 7.76 -6.65
CA CYS A 163 1.97 9.20 -6.70
C CYS A 163 1.39 9.71 -5.38
N LEU A 164 0.33 9.09 -4.86
CA LEU A 164 -0.26 9.40 -3.55
C LEU A 164 0.79 9.33 -2.43
N GLY A 165 1.59 8.27 -2.40
CA GLY A 165 2.67 8.09 -1.42
C GLY A 165 3.74 9.18 -1.52
N ASN A 166 4.09 9.63 -2.72
CA ASN A 166 5.07 10.68 -2.95
C ASN A 166 4.54 12.06 -2.54
N ILE A 167 3.30 12.38 -2.87
CA ILE A 167 2.65 13.63 -2.43
C ILE A 167 2.64 13.71 -0.90
N ARG A 168 2.29 12.61 -0.22
CA ARG A 168 2.37 12.54 1.25
C ARG A 168 3.78 12.81 1.78
N LYS A 169 4.80 12.18 1.17
CA LYS A 169 6.21 12.34 1.60
C LYS A 169 6.72 13.78 1.44
N ARG A 170 6.19 14.52 0.47
CA ARG A 170 6.50 15.95 0.26
C ARG A 170 5.75 16.89 1.22
N GLY A 171 4.73 16.38 1.92
CA GLY A 171 3.86 17.19 2.78
C GLY A 171 2.80 17.98 2.02
N ASP A 172 2.56 17.65 0.75
CA ASP A 172 1.62 18.36 -0.13
C ASP A 172 0.16 17.90 0.03
N LEU A 173 -0.11 16.93 0.91
CA LEU A 173 -1.47 16.56 1.25
C LEU A 173 -2.05 17.58 2.23
N PRO A 174 -3.29 18.02 2.04
CA PRO A 174 -3.95 18.90 2.99
C PRO A 174 -4.00 18.22 4.37
N ASP A 175 -3.61 18.98 5.39
CA ASP A 175 -3.75 18.58 6.79
C ASP A 175 -5.24 18.57 7.14
N LEU A 176 -5.90 17.43 6.92
CA LEU A 176 -7.35 17.26 7.19
C LEU A 176 -7.61 16.83 8.64
N MET A 177 -6.56 16.74 9.47
CA MET A 177 -6.64 16.37 10.89
C MET A 177 -6.48 17.56 11.83
N GLY A 178 -6.59 18.78 11.33
CA GLY A 178 -6.49 20.03 12.09
C GLY A 178 -7.85 20.71 12.23
N GLY A 179 -8.72 20.13 13.06
CA GLY A 179 -9.96 20.72 13.49
C GLY A 179 -10.35 20.18 14.85
#